data_0b9783824d92d8819cb59aea66341160
#
_entry.id   0b9783824d92d8819cb59aea66341160
#
_cell.length_a   1.000
_cell.length_b   1.000
_cell.length_c   1.000
_cell.angle_alpha   90.00
_cell.angle_beta   90.00
_cell.angle_gamma   90.00
#
_symmetry.space_group_name_H-M   'P 1'
#
loop_
_entity.id
_entity.type
_entity.pdbx_description
1 polymer ?
#
loop_
_entity_poly.entity_id
_entity_poly.type
_entity_poly.pdbx_seq_one_letter_code
_entity_poly.pdbx_strand_id
1 'polypeptide(L)'
;MSAAPPPASPAWIQVFLDVPTTEIEPAVAFWSAVTGWQPSERRGEDGQFLTLLPAAGSAYVKVQAVDGPAGLHLDLDSTDRPAVVARAGELGATHAWTYHDVEVMRSPGGFTFCQTLVDGAPRLERSGATVLDQVCLDIPAAHWDAEVAFWAALTGREPQVGALPQFVRLVEDGRLRLLLQRLDEPDGPVRAHPDLATADRAADTDRHVALGAVVRGVHDFWTVLTAPGGQVYCLTDRDPGTGTRAV
;
A
#
# COMPACT_ATOMS: atom_id res chain seq x y z
N MET A 1 22.14 24.11 -23.13
CA MET A 1 21.14 23.05 -23.37
C MET A 1 20.34 22.92 -22.08
N SER A 2 19.07 23.27 -22.08
CA SER A 2 18.20 23.05 -20.89
C SER A 2 17.99 21.54 -20.75
N ALA A 3 18.22 21.02 -19.53
CA ALA A 3 17.87 19.63 -19.25
C ALA A 3 16.37 19.42 -19.48
N ALA A 4 16.00 18.26 -20.03
CA ALA A 4 14.59 17.89 -20.13
C ALA A 4 13.97 17.91 -18.73
N PRO A 5 12.70 18.32 -18.58
CA PRO A 5 12.04 18.25 -17.29
C PRO A 5 12.02 16.80 -16.80
N PRO A 6 12.06 16.57 -15.48
CA PRO A 6 11.95 15.22 -14.94
C PRO A 6 10.63 14.59 -15.40
N PRO A 7 10.60 13.26 -15.61
CA PRO A 7 9.38 12.58 -16.02
C PRO A 7 8.29 12.76 -14.95
N ALA A 8 7.03 12.80 -15.40
CA ALA A 8 5.90 12.87 -14.50
C ALA A 8 5.85 11.64 -13.60
N SER A 9 5.72 11.86 -12.30
CA SER A 9 5.66 10.81 -11.28
C SER A 9 4.61 11.14 -10.22
N PRO A 10 4.05 10.14 -9.52
CA PRO A 10 3.15 10.38 -8.38
C PRO A 10 3.87 11.17 -7.28
N ALA A 11 3.18 12.16 -6.74
CA ALA A 11 3.64 12.95 -5.60
C ALA A 11 3.33 12.27 -4.27
N TRP A 12 2.30 11.41 -4.22
CA TRP A 12 1.83 10.72 -3.02
C TRP A 12 1.23 9.36 -3.37
N ILE A 13 1.24 8.44 -2.42
CA ILE A 13 0.63 7.11 -2.54
C ILE A 13 -0.33 6.93 -1.36
N GLN A 14 -1.57 6.57 -1.67
CA GLN A 14 -2.57 6.19 -0.69
C GLN A 14 -2.84 4.68 -0.79
N VAL A 15 -3.17 4.07 0.34
CA VAL A 15 -3.50 2.65 0.45
C VAL A 15 -5.01 2.51 0.58
N PHE A 16 -5.63 1.78 -0.30
CA PHE A 16 -7.02 1.34 -0.16
C PHE A 16 -7.08 -0.11 0.30
N LEU A 17 -7.69 -0.32 1.44
CA LEU A 17 -8.05 -1.64 1.94
C LEU A 17 -9.42 -2.01 1.35
N ASP A 18 -9.43 -2.94 0.40
CA ASP A 18 -10.65 -3.44 -0.22
C ASP A 18 -11.27 -4.50 0.69
N VAL A 19 -12.45 -4.23 1.20
CA VAL A 19 -13.13 -5.04 2.20
C VAL A 19 -14.47 -5.52 1.65
N PRO A 20 -14.80 -6.82 1.71
CA PRO A 20 -16.14 -7.29 1.38
C PRO A 20 -17.20 -6.49 2.13
N THR A 21 -18.25 -6.07 1.44
CA THR A 21 -19.32 -5.22 2.01
C THR A 21 -19.88 -5.77 3.32
N THR A 22 -19.95 -7.10 3.47
CA THR A 22 -20.43 -7.77 4.68
C THR A 22 -19.47 -7.67 5.86
N GLU A 23 -18.20 -7.40 5.62
CA GLU A 23 -17.12 -7.38 6.62
C GLU A 23 -16.64 -5.97 6.96
N ILE A 24 -17.30 -4.93 6.42
CA ILE A 24 -16.80 -3.56 6.51
C ILE A 24 -16.72 -3.04 7.96
N GLU A 25 -17.73 -3.32 8.79
CA GLU A 25 -17.77 -2.83 10.17
C GLU A 25 -16.67 -3.46 11.05
N PRO A 26 -16.50 -4.81 11.09
CA PRO A 26 -15.41 -5.41 11.83
C PRO A 26 -14.03 -5.01 11.30
N ALA A 27 -13.87 -4.84 9.98
CA ALA A 27 -12.62 -4.36 9.41
C ALA A 27 -12.27 -2.93 9.84
N VAL A 28 -13.23 -2.01 9.77
CA VAL A 28 -13.02 -0.61 10.21
C VAL A 28 -12.69 -0.55 11.69
N ALA A 29 -13.42 -1.28 12.54
CA ALA A 29 -13.14 -1.35 13.98
C ALA A 29 -11.72 -1.88 14.25
N PHE A 30 -11.31 -2.94 13.56
CA PHE A 30 -9.98 -3.50 13.66
C PHE A 30 -8.89 -2.51 13.24
N TRP A 31 -8.97 -1.98 12.02
CA TRP A 31 -7.94 -1.06 11.51
C TRP A 31 -7.85 0.23 12.31
N SER A 32 -8.98 0.75 12.82
CA SER A 32 -8.98 1.88 13.75
C SER A 32 -8.27 1.55 15.06
N ALA A 33 -8.51 0.38 15.63
CA ALA A 33 -7.90 -0.04 16.89
C ALA A 33 -6.39 -0.29 16.75
N VAL A 34 -5.93 -0.88 15.63
CA VAL A 34 -4.50 -1.20 15.45
C VAL A 34 -3.68 0.03 15.07
N THR A 35 -4.25 0.99 14.34
CA THR A 35 -3.58 2.23 13.97
C THR A 35 -3.75 3.35 15.00
N GLY A 36 -4.78 3.27 15.83
CA GLY A 36 -5.20 4.38 16.70
C GLY A 36 -5.88 5.53 15.94
N TRP A 37 -6.24 5.33 14.67
CA TRP A 37 -6.83 6.36 13.82
C TRP A 37 -8.34 6.30 13.81
N GLN A 38 -8.97 7.48 13.69
CA GLN A 38 -10.43 7.57 13.71
C GLN A 38 -10.99 7.40 12.28
N PRO A 39 -12.06 6.64 12.08
CA PRO A 39 -12.72 6.57 10.79
C PRO A 39 -13.43 7.90 10.49
N SER A 40 -13.34 8.36 9.25
CA SER A 40 -14.15 9.47 8.74
C SER A 40 -15.61 9.05 8.55
N GLU A 41 -16.48 10.01 8.26
CA GLU A 41 -17.77 9.70 7.69
C GLU A 41 -17.63 8.94 6.37
N ARG A 42 -18.61 8.08 6.05
CA ARG A 42 -18.65 7.35 4.78
C ARG A 42 -18.96 8.30 3.63
N ARG A 43 -18.38 8.01 2.48
CA ARG A 43 -18.52 8.77 1.23
C ARG A 43 -18.79 7.83 0.06
N GLY A 44 -19.13 8.41 -1.11
CA GLY A 44 -19.54 7.68 -2.31
C GLY A 44 -21.06 7.52 -2.36
N GLU A 45 -21.58 7.09 -3.51
CA GLU A 45 -23.02 6.98 -3.75
C GLU A 45 -23.69 5.97 -2.81
N ASP A 46 -22.96 4.87 -2.50
CA ASP A 46 -23.43 3.80 -1.61
C ASP A 46 -22.73 3.83 -0.23
N GLY A 47 -22.03 4.94 0.11
CA GLY A 47 -21.25 5.04 1.34
C GLY A 47 -20.08 4.05 1.40
N GLN A 48 -19.54 3.65 0.26
CA GLN A 48 -18.54 2.61 0.13
C GLN A 48 -17.14 3.03 0.57
N PHE A 49 -16.86 4.33 0.69
CA PHE A 49 -15.53 4.84 1.04
C PHE A 49 -15.48 5.46 2.42
N LEU A 50 -14.41 5.22 3.15
CA LEU A 50 -14.02 5.97 4.33
C LEU A 50 -12.49 6.14 4.38
N THR A 51 -12.04 7.08 5.21
CA THR A 51 -10.62 7.34 5.45
C THR A 51 -10.30 7.12 6.93
N LEU A 52 -9.21 6.46 7.23
CA LEU A 52 -8.66 6.42 8.58
C LEU A 52 -7.84 7.70 8.80
N LEU A 53 -8.25 8.51 9.78
CA LEU A 53 -7.71 9.84 10.04
C LEU A 53 -6.65 9.74 11.14
N PRO A 54 -5.35 9.94 10.83
CA PRO A 54 -4.31 10.00 11.85
C PRO A 54 -4.47 11.26 12.71
N ALA A 55 -3.95 11.22 13.93
CA ALA A 55 -3.95 12.39 14.82
C ALA A 55 -3.08 13.55 14.29
N ALA A 56 -2.08 13.23 13.46
CA ALA A 56 -1.18 14.18 12.83
C ALA A 56 -0.72 13.63 11.46
N GLY A 57 -0.25 14.52 10.59
CA GLY A 57 0.14 14.19 9.21
C GLY A 57 -1.04 14.05 8.27
N SER A 58 -0.75 13.55 7.07
CA SER A 58 -1.75 13.37 6.03
C SER A 58 -2.37 11.97 6.12
N ALA A 59 -3.68 11.89 5.97
CA ALA A 59 -4.37 10.61 5.85
C ALA A 59 -4.00 9.94 4.53
N TYR A 60 -3.63 8.67 4.58
CA TYR A 60 -3.20 7.89 3.41
C TYR A 60 -3.73 6.45 3.43
N VAL A 61 -4.45 6.05 4.47
CA VAL A 61 -5.12 4.75 4.53
C VAL A 61 -6.61 4.96 4.42
N LYS A 62 -7.19 4.34 3.44
CA LYS A 62 -8.62 4.38 3.14
C LYS A 62 -9.18 2.96 3.13
N VAL A 63 -10.46 2.85 3.31
CA VAL A 63 -11.19 1.58 3.24
C VAL A 63 -12.29 1.73 2.20
N GLN A 64 -12.40 0.72 1.34
CA GLN A 64 -13.46 0.62 0.34
C GLN A 64 -14.25 -0.65 0.55
N ALA A 65 -15.58 -0.52 0.67
CA ALA A 65 -16.47 -1.68 0.57
C ALA A 65 -16.54 -2.16 -0.88
N VAL A 66 -16.35 -3.47 -1.09
CA VAL A 66 -16.37 -4.10 -2.41
C VAL A 66 -17.28 -5.34 -2.42
N ASP A 67 -17.81 -5.68 -3.57
CA ASP A 67 -18.58 -6.93 -3.76
C ASP A 67 -17.68 -8.16 -4.02
N GLY A 68 -16.36 -7.95 -4.02
CA GLY A 68 -15.33 -8.97 -4.26
C GLY A 68 -14.62 -9.43 -2.99
N PRO A 69 -13.58 -10.26 -3.14
CA PRO A 69 -12.73 -10.67 -2.03
C PRO A 69 -11.94 -9.50 -1.45
N ALA A 70 -11.49 -9.67 -0.21
CA ALA A 70 -10.57 -8.74 0.42
C ALA A 70 -9.28 -8.57 -0.38
N GLY A 71 -8.80 -7.33 -0.44
CA GLY A 71 -7.60 -6.98 -1.19
C GLY A 71 -7.01 -5.65 -0.78
N LEU A 72 -6.14 -5.14 -1.65
CA LEU A 72 -5.55 -3.83 -1.55
C LEU A 72 -5.30 -3.29 -2.96
N HIS A 73 -5.58 -2.00 -3.17
CA HIS A 73 -5.10 -1.25 -4.32
C HIS A 73 -4.45 0.07 -3.88
N LEU A 74 -3.75 0.71 -4.79
CA LEU A 74 -3.07 1.99 -4.53
C LEU A 74 -3.73 3.10 -5.33
N ASP A 75 -3.92 4.25 -4.67
CA ASP A 75 -4.14 5.51 -5.37
C ASP A 75 -2.82 6.27 -5.47
N LEU A 76 -2.47 6.65 -6.68
CA LEU A 76 -1.27 7.41 -6.99
C LEU A 76 -1.67 8.86 -7.27
N ASP A 77 -1.49 9.72 -6.27
CA ASP A 77 -1.83 11.13 -6.37
C ASP A 77 -0.74 11.90 -7.10
N SER A 78 -1.11 12.72 -8.07
CA SER A 78 -0.19 13.54 -8.83
C SER A 78 -0.71 14.97 -9.02
N THR A 79 0.17 15.88 -9.36
CA THR A 79 -0.22 17.26 -9.74
C THR A 79 -0.66 17.38 -11.20
N ASP A 80 -0.29 16.38 -12.02
CA ASP A 80 -0.65 16.28 -13.44
C ASP A 80 -1.06 14.83 -13.76
N ARG A 81 -2.31 14.51 -13.46
CA ARG A 81 -2.86 13.16 -13.68
C ARG A 81 -2.75 12.71 -15.13
N PRO A 82 -3.13 13.51 -16.16
CA PRO A 82 -2.99 13.08 -17.55
C PRO A 82 -1.56 12.69 -17.93
N ALA A 83 -0.56 13.45 -17.46
CA ALA A 83 0.84 13.13 -17.74
C ALA A 83 1.29 11.82 -17.07
N VAL A 84 0.85 11.55 -15.82
CA VAL A 84 1.20 10.30 -15.11
C VAL A 84 0.45 9.11 -15.71
N VAL A 85 -0.80 9.26 -16.13
CA VAL A 85 -1.57 8.23 -16.87
C VAL A 85 -0.85 7.87 -18.18
N ALA A 86 -0.46 8.87 -18.98
CA ALA A 86 0.30 8.64 -20.22
C ALA A 86 1.62 7.94 -19.93
N ARG A 87 2.34 8.39 -18.90
CA ARG A 87 3.60 7.77 -18.48
C ARG A 87 3.43 6.32 -18.04
N ALA A 88 2.39 6.02 -17.25
CA ALA A 88 2.09 4.64 -16.86
C ALA A 88 1.83 3.74 -18.08
N GLY A 89 1.09 4.24 -19.08
CA GLY A 89 0.87 3.53 -20.35
C GLY A 89 2.15 3.26 -21.12
N GLU A 90 3.05 4.25 -21.24
CA GLU A 90 4.38 4.08 -21.85
C GLU A 90 5.23 3.00 -21.16
N LEU A 91 5.06 2.84 -19.84
CA LEU A 91 5.75 1.85 -19.02
C LEU A 91 5.07 0.47 -19.04
N GLY A 92 3.98 0.30 -19.78
CA GLY A 92 3.31 -0.99 -19.97
C GLY A 92 2.06 -1.20 -19.12
N ALA A 93 1.59 -0.19 -18.39
CA ALA A 93 0.28 -0.28 -17.74
C ALA A 93 -0.85 -0.21 -18.76
N THR A 94 -1.98 -0.84 -18.44
CA THR A 94 -3.19 -0.81 -19.26
C THR A 94 -4.31 -0.08 -18.52
N HIS A 95 -5.11 0.68 -19.25
CA HIS A 95 -6.34 1.26 -18.71
C HIS A 95 -7.37 0.15 -18.47
N ALA A 96 -7.99 0.14 -17.30
CA ALA A 96 -9.01 -0.83 -16.94
C ALA A 96 -10.43 -0.25 -17.07
N TRP A 97 -10.70 0.85 -16.37
CA TRP A 97 -11.95 1.65 -16.46
C TRP A 97 -11.73 3.02 -15.83
N THR A 98 -12.71 3.90 -15.99
CA THR A 98 -12.76 5.20 -15.32
C THR A 98 -13.91 5.22 -14.33
N TYR A 99 -13.66 5.62 -13.09
CA TYR A 99 -14.68 5.85 -12.08
C TYR A 99 -14.76 7.36 -11.80
N HIS A 100 -15.85 7.99 -12.23
CA HIS A 100 -16.00 9.45 -12.31
C HIS A 100 -14.82 10.08 -13.09
N ASP A 101 -13.89 10.72 -12.39
CA ASP A 101 -12.69 11.31 -12.96
C ASP A 101 -11.39 10.59 -12.56
N VAL A 102 -11.50 9.41 -11.90
CA VAL A 102 -10.37 8.58 -11.49
C VAL A 102 -10.07 7.54 -12.56
N GLU A 103 -8.84 7.53 -13.06
CA GLU A 103 -8.38 6.53 -14.02
C GLU A 103 -7.88 5.29 -13.29
N VAL A 104 -8.56 4.17 -13.49
CA VAL A 104 -8.17 2.87 -12.93
C VAL A 104 -7.33 2.11 -13.94
N MET A 105 -6.13 1.74 -13.54
CA MET A 105 -5.12 1.12 -14.37
C MET A 105 -4.68 -0.23 -13.81
N ARG A 106 -4.01 -1.02 -14.64
CA ARG A 106 -3.33 -2.25 -14.24
C ARG A 106 -1.86 -2.17 -14.61
N SER A 107 -1.00 -2.55 -13.67
CA SER A 107 0.43 -2.72 -13.92
C SER A 107 0.70 -3.84 -14.95
N PRO A 108 1.92 -4.02 -15.45
CA PRO A 108 2.24 -5.10 -16.39
C PRO A 108 1.85 -6.50 -15.90
N GLY A 109 1.95 -6.77 -14.59
CA GLY A 109 1.51 -8.03 -13.95
C GLY A 109 0.06 -8.01 -13.45
N GLY A 110 -0.73 -6.97 -13.81
CA GLY A 110 -2.16 -6.91 -13.56
C GLY A 110 -2.58 -6.33 -12.20
N PHE A 111 -1.68 -5.79 -11.38
CA PHE A 111 -2.03 -5.13 -10.13
C PHE A 111 -2.82 -3.84 -10.39
N THR A 112 -3.96 -3.69 -9.69
CA THR A 112 -4.84 -2.54 -9.84
C THR A 112 -4.33 -1.33 -9.06
N PHE A 113 -4.27 -0.18 -9.71
CA PHE A 113 -4.00 1.10 -9.09
C PHE A 113 -4.78 2.22 -9.76
N CYS A 114 -5.04 3.30 -9.03
CA CYS A 114 -5.76 4.46 -9.52
C CYS A 114 -4.82 5.66 -9.71
N GLN A 115 -5.15 6.51 -10.67
CA GLN A 115 -4.49 7.81 -10.84
C GLN A 115 -5.43 8.91 -10.36
N THR A 116 -4.99 9.62 -9.32
CA THR A 116 -5.75 10.65 -8.63
C THR A 116 -5.00 11.98 -8.59
N LEU A 117 -5.62 13.02 -8.06
CA LEU A 117 -5.00 14.33 -7.92
C LEU A 117 -4.57 14.53 -6.46
N VAL A 118 -3.34 15.03 -6.27
CA VAL A 118 -2.86 15.42 -4.96
C VAL A 118 -3.47 16.78 -4.57
N ASP A 119 -3.87 16.88 -3.30
CA ASP A 119 -4.23 18.14 -2.68
C ASP A 119 -3.16 18.52 -1.64
N GLY A 120 -2.53 19.66 -1.85
CA GLY A 120 -1.49 20.18 -0.97
C GLY A 120 -0.13 19.44 -1.07
N ALA A 121 0.58 19.37 0.05
CA ALA A 121 1.88 18.73 0.19
C ALA A 121 1.82 17.64 1.29
N PRO A 122 1.32 16.45 0.96
CA PRO A 122 1.09 15.42 1.95
C PRO A 122 2.42 14.89 2.55
N ARG A 123 2.34 14.50 3.83
CA ARG A 123 3.47 13.95 4.59
C ARG A 123 3.02 12.75 5.41
N LEU A 124 3.86 11.71 5.38
CA LEU A 124 3.73 10.59 6.29
C LEU A 124 4.36 10.98 7.62
N GLU A 125 3.53 11.09 8.67
CA GLU A 125 4.01 11.23 10.04
C GLU A 125 4.04 9.88 10.73
N ARG A 126 5.18 9.60 11.36
CA ARG A 126 5.42 8.37 12.10
C ARG A 126 5.12 8.62 13.57
N SER A 127 3.89 8.39 13.97
CA SER A 127 3.45 8.53 15.37
C SER A 127 2.71 7.28 15.81
N GLY A 128 3.02 6.80 17.02
CA GLY A 128 2.42 5.59 17.58
C GLY A 128 3.40 4.43 17.71
N ALA A 129 2.97 3.39 18.43
CA ALA A 129 3.75 2.16 18.63
C ALA A 129 3.77 1.27 17.39
N THR A 130 2.76 1.40 16.54
CA THR A 130 2.60 0.65 15.29
C THR A 130 2.24 1.63 14.17
N VAL A 131 2.99 1.58 13.05
CA VAL A 131 2.80 2.48 11.91
C VAL A 131 2.71 1.69 10.62
N LEU A 132 1.63 1.87 9.86
CA LEU A 132 1.54 1.37 8.48
C LEU A 132 2.44 2.26 7.62
N ASP A 133 3.64 1.82 7.30
CA ASP A 133 4.65 2.63 6.62
C ASP A 133 5.14 2.06 5.30
N GLN A 134 4.64 0.87 4.94
CA GLN A 134 5.05 0.15 3.74
C GLN A 134 3.88 -0.62 3.14
N VAL A 135 3.88 -0.77 1.82
CA VAL A 135 3.07 -1.76 1.10
C VAL A 135 4.02 -2.72 0.41
N CYS A 136 3.78 -4.00 0.60
CA CYS A 136 4.48 -5.07 -0.09
C CYS A 136 3.65 -5.51 -1.32
N LEU A 137 4.27 -5.50 -2.49
CA LEU A 137 3.74 -6.05 -3.73
C LEU A 137 4.26 -7.49 -3.87
N ASP A 138 3.36 -8.45 -3.85
CA ASP A 138 3.63 -9.89 -3.99
C ASP A 138 3.59 -10.26 -5.47
N ILE A 139 4.77 -10.50 -6.05
CA ILE A 139 4.97 -10.60 -7.50
C ILE A 139 5.38 -12.03 -7.88
N PRO A 140 4.54 -12.79 -8.60
CA PRO A 140 4.93 -14.07 -9.17
C PRO A 140 6.15 -13.95 -10.08
N ALA A 141 6.93 -15.02 -10.18
CA ALA A 141 8.23 -15.01 -10.86
C ALA A 141 8.16 -14.52 -12.32
N ALA A 142 7.07 -14.85 -13.05
CA ALA A 142 6.87 -14.43 -14.44
C ALA A 142 6.76 -12.90 -14.63
N HIS A 143 6.33 -12.17 -13.62
CA HIS A 143 6.10 -10.73 -13.71
C HIS A 143 7.20 -9.89 -13.04
N TRP A 144 8.17 -10.53 -12.37
CA TRP A 144 9.13 -9.87 -11.48
C TRP A 144 9.88 -8.71 -12.14
N ASP A 145 10.58 -8.97 -13.25
CA ASP A 145 11.42 -7.94 -13.86
C ASP A 145 10.60 -6.79 -14.43
N ALA A 146 9.43 -7.08 -15.00
CA ALA A 146 8.53 -6.06 -15.54
C ALA A 146 7.93 -5.17 -14.43
N GLU A 147 7.51 -5.76 -13.32
CA GLU A 147 6.96 -5.02 -12.18
C GLU A 147 8.02 -4.16 -11.49
N VAL A 148 9.25 -4.69 -11.27
CA VAL A 148 10.33 -3.90 -10.67
C VAL A 148 10.66 -2.69 -11.54
N ALA A 149 10.82 -2.89 -12.86
CA ALA A 149 11.11 -1.80 -13.79
C ALA A 149 9.96 -0.78 -13.84
N PHE A 150 8.71 -1.25 -13.88
CA PHE A 150 7.52 -0.41 -13.91
C PHE A 150 7.41 0.49 -12.68
N TRP A 151 7.41 -0.09 -11.48
CA TRP A 151 7.23 0.67 -10.25
C TRP A 151 8.38 1.63 -9.97
N ALA A 152 9.62 1.23 -10.26
CA ALA A 152 10.77 2.12 -10.15
C ALA A 152 10.64 3.33 -11.09
N ALA A 153 10.34 3.09 -12.37
CA ALA A 153 10.24 4.15 -13.37
C ALA A 153 9.01 5.06 -13.18
N LEU A 154 7.86 4.50 -12.74
CA LEU A 154 6.64 5.27 -12.50
C LEU A 154 6.79 6.16 -11.26
N THR A 155 7.36 5.63 -10.16
CA THR A 155 7.54 6.39 -8.92
C THR A 155 8.79 7.29 -8.94
N GLY A 156 9.71 7.09 -9.87
CA GLY A 156 11.00 7.77 -9.91
C GLY A 156 11.95 7.39 -8.77
N ARG A 157 11.68 6.25 -8.10
CA ARG A 157 12.46 5.77 -6.95
C ARG A 157 13.48 4.73 -7.38
N GLU A 158 14.71 4.88 -6.90
CA GLU A 158 15.78 3.93 -7.21
C GLU A 158 15.57 2.59 -6.49
N PRO A 159 15.67 1.45 -7.20
CA PRO A 159 15.57 0.13 -6.60
C PRO A 159 16.73 -0.15 -5.65
N GLN A 160 16.43 -0.53 -4.42
CA GLN A 160 17.41 -0.92 -3.40
C GLN A 160 17.28 -2.41 -3.11
N VAL A 161 18.27 -3.18 -3.56
CA VAL A 161 18.35 -4.62 -3.24
C VAL A 161 18.85 -4.78 -1.81
N GLY A 162 18.12 -5.57 -1.02
CA GLY A 162 18.47 -5.87 0.38
C GLY A 162 19.34 -7.13 0.51
N ALA A 163 19.57 -7.54 1.76
CA ALA A 163 20.28 -8.79 2.08
C ALA A 163 19.51 -10.06 1.63
N LEU A 164 18.20 -9.96 1.50
CA LEU A 164 17.34 -11.04 1.00
C LEU A 164 17.04 -10.78 -0.47
N PRO A 165 17.50 -11.64 -1.40
CA PRO A 165 17.47 -11.37 -2.85
C PRO A 165 16.07 -11.32 -3.45
N GLN A 166 15.06 -11.87 -2.76
CA GLN A 166 13.66 -11.82 -3.18
C GLN A 166 13.01 -10.46 -2.93
N PHE A 167 13.70 -9.50 -2.29
CA PHE A 167 13.13 -8.20 -1.97
C PHE A 167 13.88 -7.05 -2.65
N VAL A 168 13.10 -6.16 -3.27
CA VAL A 168 13.56 -4.86 -3.75
C VAL A 168 12.73 -3.77 -3.06
N ARG A 169 13.40 -2.74 -2.55
CA ARG A 169 12.75 -1.61 -1.88
C ARG A 169 12.79 -0.39 -2.78
N LEU A 170 11.66 0.30 -2.86
CA LEU A 170 11.54 1.63 -3.48
C LEU A 170 11.22 2.62 -2.35
N VAL A 171 12.23 3.33 -1.89
CA VAL A 171 12.17 4.18 -0.70
C VAL A 171 12.36 5.64 -1.06
N GLU A 172 11.56 6.50 -0.45
CA GLU A 172 11.66 7.94 -0.48
C GLU A 172 11.34 8.48 0.91
N ASP A 173 12.15 9.39 1.43
CA ASP A 173 11.98 9.93 2.77
C ASP A 173 10.64 10.68 2.92
N GLY A 174 9.97 10.45 4.05
CA GLY A 174 8.67 11.07 4.33
C GLY A 174 7.51 10.53 3.49
N ARG A 175 7.69 9.44 2.77
CA ARG A 175 6.69 8.79 1.91
C ARG A 175 6.42 7.35 2.34
N LEU A 176 5.28 6.84 1.92
CA LEU A 176 4.97 5.41 2.00
C LEU A 176 5.99 4.62 1.18
N ARG A 177 6.55 3.58 1.77
CA ARG A 177 7.51 2.69 1.11
C ARG A 177 6.79 1.68 0.24
N LEU A 178 7.41 1.30 -0.87
CA LEU A 178 7.02 0.11 -1.62
C LEU A 178 8.11 -0.95 -1.45
N LEU A 179 7.68 -2.14 -1.07
CA LEU A 179 8.49 -3.35 -1.06
C LEU A 179 7.98 -4.24 -2.19
N LEU A 180 8.85 -4.69 -3.06
CA LEU A 180 8.55 -5.66 -4.08
C LEU A 180 9.10 -7.00 -3.62
N GLN A 181 8.24 -8.00 -3.51
CA GLN A 181 8.58 -9.35 -3.10
C GLN A 181 8.41 -10.30 -4.27
N ARG A 182 9.50 -10.95 -4.68
CA ARG A 182 9.43 -12.05 -5.63
C ARG A 182 8.94 -13.30 -4.93
N LEU A 183 7.85 -13.86 -5.45
CA LEU A 183 7.29 -15.11 -4.96
C LEU A 183 7.92 -16.32 -5.67
N ASP A 184 7.84 -17.48 -5.01
CA ASP A 184 8.19 -18.77 -5.64
C ASP A 184 7.09 -19.27 -6.60
N GLU A 185 5.91 -18.66 -6.56
CA GLU A 185 4.82 -18.90 -7.50
C GLU A 185 5.31 -18.57 -8.92
N PRO A 186 5.20 -19.51 -9.88
CA PRO A 186 5.72 -19.27 -11.23
C PRO A 186 4.94 -18.21 -11.99
N ASP A 187 3.60 -18.17 -11.82
CA ASP A 187 2.67 -17.26 -12.47
C ASP A 187 1.44 -17.02 -11.59
N GLY A 188 0.64 -16.02 -11.94
CA GLY A 188 -0.57 -15.63 -11.20
C GLY A 188 -0.71 -14.11 -11.08
N PRO A 189 -1.77 -13.62 -10.41
CA PRO A 189 -1.98 -12.18 -10.24
C PRO A 189 -0.96 -11.59 -9.26
N VAL A 190 -0.46 -10.39 -9.57
CA VAL A 190 0.25 -9.56 -8.60
C VAL A 190 -0.74 -9.10 -7.54
N ARG A 191 -0.35 -9.26 -6.28
CA ARG A 191 -1.16 -8.90 -5.09
C ARG A 191 -0.39 -7.89 -4.25
N ALA A 192 -1.04 -7.32 -3.25
CA ALA A 192 -0.37 -6.46 -2.30
C ALA A 192 -0.94 -6.64 -0.89
N HIS A 193 -0.10 -6.33 0.09
CA HIS A 193 -0.50 -6.28 1.49
C HIS A 193 0.21 -5.14 2.23
N PRO A 194 -0.42 -4.55 3.26
CA PRO A 194 0.23 -3.54 4.07
C PRO A 194 1.19 -4.16 5.07
N ASP A 195 2.30 -3.47 5.32
CA ASP A 195 3.24 -3.80 6.38
C ASP A 195 3.23 -2.71 7.44
N LEU A 196 3.16 -3.12 8.68
CA LEU A 196 3.21 -2.24 9.84
C LEU A 196 4.58 -2.39 10.55
N ALA A 197 5.25 -1.27 10.75
CA ALA A 197 6.42 -1.18 11.61
C ALA A 197 5.96 -1.21 13.07
N THR A 198 6.62 -2.01 13.92
CA THR A 198 6.29 -2.12 15.35
C THR A 198 7.52 -2.22 16.23
N ALA A 199 7.45 -1.58 17.40
CA ALA A 199 8.53 -1.60 18.38
C ALA A 199 8.63 -2.96 19.12
N ASP A 200 7.51 -3.69 19.25
CA ASP A 200 7.44 -5.02 19.88
C ASP A 200 6.46 -5.90 19.09
N ARG A 201 7.02 -6.65 18.15
CA ARG A 201 6.24 -7.51 17.25
C ARG A 201 5.46 -8.59 17.97
N ALA A 202 6.03 -9.17 19.05
CA ALA A 202 5.37 -10.22 19.80
C ALA A 202 4.14 -9.68 20.55
N ALA A 203 4.31 -8.59 21.30
CA ALA A 203 3.22 -7.94 22.03
C ALA A 203 2.13 -7.40 21.07
N ASP A 204 2.52 -6.81 19.94
CA ASP A 204 1.56 -6.35 18.93
C ASP A 204 0.85 -7.51 18.22
N THR A 205 1.52 -8.64 18.00
CA THR A 205 0.85 -9.85 17.49
C THR A 205 -0.26 -10.30 18.43
N ASP A 206 0.03 -10.40 19.75
CA ASP A 206 -0.96 -10.79 20.76
C ASP A 206 -2.12 -9.77 20.82
N ARG A 207 -1.81 -8.49 20.76
CA ARG A 207 -2.82 -7.42 20.72
C ARG A 207 -3.71 -7.52 19.48
N HIS A 208 -3.14 -7.76 18.30
CA HIS A 208 -3.91 -7.88 17.06
C HIS A 208 -4.78 -9.15 17.05
N VAL A 209 -4.28 -10.27 17.62
CA VAL A 209 -5.06 -11.50 17.81
C VAL A 209 -6.25 -11.26 18.75
N ALA A 210 -6.03 -10.53 19.85
CA ALA A 210 -7.11 -10.16 20.77
C ALA A 210 -8.19 -9.27 20.09
N LEU A 211 -7.84 -8.53 19.03
CA LEU A 211 -8.75 -7.74 18.20
C LEU A 211 -9.38 -8.54 17.05
N GLY A 212 -9.10 -9.84 16.95
CA GLY A 212 -9.71 -10.74 15.97
C GLY A 212 -8.85 -11.09 14.76
N ALA A 213 -7.58 -10.70 14.72
CA ALA A 213 -6.66 -11.15 13.68
C ALA A 213 -6.28 -12.61 13.84
N VAL A 214 -5.92 -13.25 12.73
CA VAL A 214 -5.46 -14.64 12.70
C VAL A 214 -4.03 -14.70 12.20
N VAL A 215 -3.12 -15.27 13.01
CA VAL A 215 -1.72 -15.51 12.61
C VAL A 215 -1.67 -16.57 11.52
N ARG A 216 -0.99 -16.27 10.42
CA ARG A 216 -0.76 -17.17 9.26
C ARG A 216 0.65 -17.74 9.25
N GLY A 217 1.63 -16.97 9.72
CA GLY A 217 3.01 -17.43 9.78
C GLY A 217 3.88 -16.47 10.59
N VAL A 218 4.91 -17.01 11.23
CA VAL A 218 5.91 -16.26 11.97
C VAL A 218 7.26 -16.52 11.32
N HIS A 219 7.94 -15.45 10.94
CA HIS A 219 9.25 -15.46 10.31
C HIS A 219 10.25 -14.69 11.18
N ASP A 220 11.53 -14.71 10.81
CA ASP A 220 12.59 -14.08 11.59
C ASP A 220 12.32 -12.59 11.84
N PHE A 221 11.80 -11.86 10.84
CA PHE A 221 11.66 -10.39 10.86
C PHE A 221 10.25 -9.87 10.66
N TRP A 222 9.26 -10.76 10.46
CA TRP A 222 7.86 -10.38 10.31
C TRP A 222 6.92 -11.50 10.74
N THR A 223 5.71 -11.12 11.10
CA THR A 223 4.58 -12.03 11.34
C THR A 223 3.49 -11.71 10.32
N VAL A 224 3.02 -12.72 9.61
CA VAL A 224 1.91 -12.61 8.66
C VAL A 224 0.60 -12.86 9.39
N LEU A 225 -0.36 -11.96 9.23
CA LEU A 225 -1.69 -12.06 9.83
C LEU A 225 -2.77 -11.83 8.78
N THR A 226 -3.99 -12.23 9.13
CA THR A 226 -5.21 -11.84 8.40
C THR A 226 -6.11 -11.05 9.34
N ALA A 227 -6.53 -9.88 8.93
CA ALA A 227 -7.49 -9.03 9.64
C ALA A 227 -8.92 -9.61 9.56
N PRO A 228 -9.86 -9.21 10.45
CA PRO A 228 -11.26 -9.63 10.38
C PRO A 228 -11.92 -9.41 9.01
N GLY A 229 -11.57 -8.35 8.31
CA GLY A 229 -12.05 -8.08 6.95
C GLY A 229 -11.42 -8.92 5.84
N GLY A 230 -10.53 -9.87 6.18
CA GLY A 230 -9.87 -10.76 5.23
C GLY A 230 -8.56 -10.24 4.64
N GLN A 231 -8.15 -8.99 4.90
CA GLN A 231 -6.88 -8.45 4.42
C GLN A 231 -5.71 -9.19 5.07
N VAL A 232 -4.77 -9.67 4.24
CA VAL A 232 -3.47 -10.13 4.71
C VAL A 232 -2.60 -8.90 4.99
N TYR A 233 -1.81 -8.94 6.05
CA TYR A 233 -0.87 -7.89 6.41
C TYR A 233 0.29 -8.45 7.24
N CYS A 234 1.38 -7.69 7.37
CA CYS A 234 2.51 -8.08 8.19
C CYS A 234 2.77 -7.09 9.33
N LEU A 235 3.14 -7.62 10.50
CA LEU A 235 3.87 -6.88 11.52
C LEU A 235 5.36 -7.13 11.30
N THR A 236 6.17 -6.09 11.31
CA THR A 236 7.60 -6.18 10.96
C THR A 236 8.47 -5.55 12.03
N ASP A 237 9.68 -6.08 12.23
CA ASP A 237 10.68 -5.55 13.17
C ASP A 237 11.35 -4.26 12.65
N ARG A 238 10.56 -3.34 12.10
CA ARG A 238 11.02 -1.99 11.76
C ARG A 238 10.63 -1.04 12.88
N ASP A 239 11.54 -0.16 13.23
CA ASP A 239 11.26 0.90 14.20
C ASP A 239 10.15 1.83 13.67
N PRO A 240 9.05 2.04 14.41
CA PRO A 240 7.92 2.86 13.94
C PRO A 240 8.31 4.32 13.64
N GLY A 241 9.25 4.89 14.37
CA GLY A 241 9.68 6.28 14.20
C GLY A 241 10.55 6.49 12.96
N THR A 242 11.43 5.54 12.63
CA THR A 242 12.37 5.68 11.51
C THR A 242 11.97 4.83 10.29
N GLY A 243 11.20 3.77 10.49
CA GLY A 243 10.89 2.75 9.49
C GLY A 243 12.09 1.89 9.10
N THR A 244 13.18 1.95 9.85
CA THR A 244 14.37 1.12 9.62
C THR A 244 14.37 -0.06 10.59
N ARG A 245 15.03 -1.14 10.22
CA ARG A 245 15.28 -2.25 11.13
C ARG A 245 16.54 -1.96 11.94
N ALA A 246 16.50 -2.25 13.24
CA ALA A 246 17.72 -2.25 14.04
C ALA A 246 18.71 -3.27 13.45
N VAL A 247 19.96 -2.86 13.33
CA VAL A 247 21.07 -3.68 12.84
C VAL A 247 21.51 -4.64 13.94
#